data_d8134c3700a1165f6976e3199b0a0e4c
#
_entry.id   d8134c3700a1165f6976e3199b0a0e4c
#
_cell.length_a   1.000
_cell.length_b   1.000
_cell.length_c   1.000
_cell.angle_alpha   90.00
_cell.angle_beta   90.00
_cell.angle_gamma   90.00
#
_symmetry.space_group_name_H-M   'P 1'
#
loop_
_entity.id
_entity.type
_entity.pdbx_description
1 polymer ?
#
loop_
_entity_poly.entity_id
_entity_poly.type
_entity_poly.pdbx_seq_one_letter_code
_entity_poly.pdbx_strand_id
1 'polypeptide(L)'
;MSFNLERKIIEIFPIYKRILFFCLIFVAFSAISASSQTKHQRYLDYIERYKQVALKSERDFGIPASITLAQGLLESSVGQSKMALEANNHFGIKAYHWSGEVYGQCDSLRQVGYRKYGTPEDSFLDHAQFLRGPRYSILYQFDVTDYRSWAQGLRDCGYAEDVNYPTKLINIIEQYELYALNGGHRMDGTKPVRQIETDNDEQTSDRWHHRKRRDRSKSQPEVTQKAKQEQPQTYTPLRQGQVGSSADND
;
A
#
# COMPACT_ATOMS: atom_id res chain seq x y z
N MET A 1 -50.44 46.99 -32.50
CA MET A 1 -50.00 46.34 -31.22
C MET A 1 -48.84 45.35 -31.38
N SER A 2 -48.37 45.09 -32.61
CA SER A 2 -47.36 44.04 -32.90
C SER A 2 -45.88 44.56 -32.84
N PHE A 3 -45.61 45.83 -33.02
CA PHE A 3 -44.24 46.41 -33.12
C PHE A 3 -43.46 46.46 -31.76
N ASN A 4 -44.15 46.39 -30.64
CA ASN A 4 -43.50 46.45 -29.31
C ASN A 4 -42.95 45.13 -28.81
N LEU A 5 -43.40 44.01 -29.38
CA LEU A 5 -42.96 42.68 -28.97
C LEU A 5 -41.61 42.29 -29.57
N GLU A 6 -41.39 42.66 -30.83
CA GLU A 6 -40.12 42.40 -31.54
C GLU A 6 -38.96 43.19 -30.96
N ARG A 7 -39.15 44.46 -30.57
CA ARG A 7 -38.12 45.25 -29.91
C ARG A 7 -37.68 44.67 -28.56
N LYS A 8 -38.60 44.17 -27.77
CA LYS A 8 -38.25 43.50 -26.50
C LYS A 8 -37.47 42.17 -26.68
N ILE A 9 -37.73 41.41 -27.72
CA ILE A 9 -36.99 40.20 -28.03
C ILE A 9 -35.54 40.52 -28.44
N ILE A 10 -35.31 41.61 -29.20
CA ILE A 10 -33.98 42.02 -29.63
C ILE A 10 -33.11 42.51 -28.45
N GLU A 11 -33.71 43.10 -27.42
CA GLU A 11 -32.98 43.56 -26.22
C GLU A 11 -32.67 42.40 -25.23
N ILE A 12 -33.47 41.34 -25.22
CA ILE A 12 -33.28 40.24 -24.33
C ILE A 12 -32.21 39.25 -24.87
N PHE A 13 -32.04 39.15 -26.17
CA PHE A 13 -31.11 38.24 -26.84
C PHE A 13 -29.64 38.37 -26.40
N PRO A 14 -29.09 39.59 -26.26
CA PRO A 14 -27.70 39.78 -25.77
C PRO A 14 -27.55 39.41 -24.26
N ILE A 15 -28.60 39.61 -23.49
CA ILE A 15 -28.61 39.27 -22.07
C ILE A 15 -28.59 37.75 -21.89
N TYR A 16 -29.39 36.98 -22.67
CA TYR A 16 -29.39 35.53 -22.65
C TYR A 16 -28.06 34.95 -23.09
N LYS A 17 -27.41 35.49 -24.09
CA LYS A 17 -26.05 35.07 -24.50
C LYS A 17 -25.02 35.30 -23.41
N ARG A 18 -25.11 36.42 -22.67
CA ARG A 18 -24.23 36.69 -21.54
C ARG A 18 -24.46 35.73 -20.39
N ILE A 19 -25.72 35.48 -20.03
CA ILE A 19 -26.07 34.51 -18.98
C ILE A 19 -25.59 33.08 -19.35
N LEU A 20 -25.85 32.68 -20.60
CA LEU A 20 -25.40 31.37 -21.08
C LEU A 20 -23.87 31.23 -21.06
N PHE A 21 -23.16 32.30 -21.45
CA PHE A 21 -21.70 32.35 -21.39
C PHE A 21 -21.16 32.27 -19.98
N PHE A 22 -21.75 32.98 -19.01
CA PHE A 22 -21.39 32.89 -17.61
C PHE A 22 -21.75 31.53 -17.01
N CYS A 23 -22.88 30.92 -17.38
CA CYS A 23 -23.22 29.55 -16.96
C CYS A 23 -22.23 28.52 -17.52
N LEU A 24 -21.80 28.66 -18.77
CA LEU A 24 -20.80 27.78 -19.36
C LEU A 24 -19.42 27.95 -18.71
N ILE A 25 -19.01 29.16 -18.39
CA ILE A 25 -17.78 29.42 -17.62
C ILE A 25 -17.90 28.83 -16.21
N PHE A 26 -19.03 29.02 -15.54
CA PHE A 26 -19.26 28.45 -14.18
C PHE A 26 -19.23 26.93 -14.18
N VAL A 27 -19.86 26.28 -15.18
CA VAL A 27 -19.80 24.82 -15.36
C VAL A 27 -18.39 24.36 -15.69
N ALA A 28 -17.65 25.06 -16.54
CA ALA A 28 -16.26 24.75 -16.86
C ALA A 28 -15.35 24.94 -15.62
N PHE A 29 -15.58 25.98 -14.83
CA PHE A 29 -14.81 26.24 -13.61
C PHE A 29 -15.11 25.22 -12.51
N SER A 30 -16.36 24.78 -12.37
CA SER A 30 -16.74 23.69 -11.42
C SER A 30 -16.20 22.32 -11.84
N ALA A 31 -16.06 22.05 -13.15
CA ALA A 31 -15.45 20.82 -13.65
C ALA A 31 -13.93 20.76 -13.38
N ILE A 32 -13.24 21.91 -13.37
CA ILE A 32 -11.80 21.98 -13.06
C ILE A 32 -11.53 21.74 -11.58
N SER A 33 -12.46 22.05 -10.68
CA SER A 33 -12.31 21.84 -9.23
C SER A 33 -12.43 20.37 -8.80
N ALA A 34 -12.93 19.49 -9.65
CA ALA A 34 -13.20 18.09 -9.29
C ALA A 34 -12.01 17.13 -9.52
N SER A 35 -10.86 17.58 -9.98
CA SER A 35 -9.88 16.68 -10.56
C SER A 35 -8.42 16.97 -10.27
N SER A 36 -8.00 17.25 -9.09
CA SER A 36 -6.57 17.04 -8.77
C SER A 36 -6.39 16.82 -7.29
N GLN A 37 -6.73 15.63 -6.87
CA GLN A 37 -6.18 15.15 -5.61
C GLN A 37 -4.66 15.14 -5.79
N THR A 38 -3.97 16.04 -5.11
CA THR A 38 -2.52 16.12 -5.20
C THR A 38 -1.90 14.79 -4.78
N LYS A 39 -0.72 14.44 -5.31
CA LYS A 39 0.03 13.24 -4.87
C LYS A 39 0.09 13.19 -3.34
N HIS A 40 0.39 14.31 -2.70
CA HIS A 40 0.46 14.44 -1.26
C HIS A 40 -0.87 14.04 -0.57
N GLN A 41 -2.02 14.50 -1.07
CA GLN A 41 -3.32 14.18 -0.48
C GLN A 41 -3.61 12.68 -0.54
N ARG A 42 -3.29 12.00 -1.64
CA ARG A 42 -3.45 10.54 -1.74
C ARG A 42 -2.68 9.77 -0.68
N TYR A 43 -1.45 10.22 -0.35
CA TYR A 43 -0.67 9.63 0.74
C TYR A 43 -1.35 9.82 2.09
N LEU A 44 -1.84 11.01 2.39
CA LEU A 44 -2.56 11.31 3.63
C LEU A 44 -3.84 10.47 3.76
N ASP A 45 -4.61 10.34 2.68
CA ASP A 45 -5.82 9.53 2.66
C ASP A 45 -5.52 8.04 2.88
N TYR A 46 -4.45 7.53 2.28
CA TYR A 46 -3.99 6.17 2.51
C TYR A 46 -3.61 5.93 3.97
N ILE A 47 -2.81 6.84 4.53
CA ILE A 47 -2.37 6.77 5.93
C ILE A 47 -3.58 6.76 6.85
N GLU A 48 -4.50 7.71 6.69
CA GLU A 48 -5.69 7.80 7.54
C GLU A 48 -6.56 6.55 7.44
N ARG A 49 -6.73 6.03 6.23
CA ARG A 49 -7.53 4.83 5.99
C ARG A 49 -6.96 3.59 6.68
N TYR A 50 -5.64 3.40 6.64
CA TYR A 50 -5.01 2.17 7.11
C TYR A 50 -4.26 2.32 8.44
N LYS A 51 -4.25 3.49 9.04
CA LYS A 51 -3.60 3.77 10.33
C LYS A 51 -4.02 2.78 11.42
N GLN A 52 -5.31 2.51 11.54
CA GLN A 52 -5.82 1.66 12.62
C GLN A 52 -5.38 0.19 12.47
N VAL A 53 -5.36 -0.34 11.25
CA VAL A 53 -4.89 -1.72 11.03
C VAL A 53 -3.36 -1.81 11.22
N ALA A 54 -2.61 -0.78 10.87
CA ALA A 54 -1.17 -0.73 11.14
C ALA A 54 -0.85 -0.67 12.63
N LEU A 55 -1.58 0.14 13.41
CA LEU A 55 -1.47 0.17 14.87
C LEU A 55 -1.89 -1.16 15.51
N LYS A 56 -2.89 -1.84 14.94
CA LYS A 56 -3.25 -3.20 15.37
C LYS A 56 -2.12 -4.19 15.09
N SER A 57 -1.48 -4.11 13.93
CA SER A 57 -0.32 -4.96 13.59
C SER A 57 0.84 -4.74 14.58
N GLU A 58 1.08 -3.51 15.01
CA GLU A 58 2.09 -3.24 16.03
C GLU A 58 1.74 -3.87 17.37
N ARG A 59 0.52 -3.67 17.86
CA ARG A 59 0.08 -4.25 19.15
C ARG A 59 0.11 -5.78 19.16
N ASP A 60 -0.37 -6.40 18.09
CA ASP A 60 -0.60 -7.85 18.06
C ASP A 60 0.65 -8.62 17.62
N PHE A 61 1.50 -8.01 16.79
CA PHE A 61 2.65 -8.68 16.18
C PHE A 61 4.00 -8.01 16.45
N GLY A 62 4.02 -6.83 17.07
CA GLY A 62 5.26 -6.09 17.38
C GLY A 62 5.94 -5.47 16.16
N ILE A 63 5.22 -5.23 15.07
CA ILE A 63 5.76 -4.60 13.86
C ILE A 63 5.42 -3.11 13.91
N PRO A 64 6.39 -2.18 13.82
CA PRO A 64 6.10 -0.75 13.89
C PRO A 64 5.03 -0.33 12.90
N ALA A 65 4.03 0.42 13.36
CA ALA A 65 2.96 0.94 12.51
C ALA A 65 3.51 1.84 11.40
N SER A 66 4.58 2.60 11.70
CA SER A 66 5.31 3.41 10.73
C SER A 66 5.89 2.58 9.58
N ILE A 67 6.49 1.44 9.89
CA ILE A 67 7.04 0.49 8.90
C ILE A 67 5.91 -0.12 8.08
N THR A 68 4.86 -0.61 8.73
CA THR A 68 3.71 -1.22 8.05
C THR A 68 3.07 -0.26 7.04
N LEU A 69 2.85 1.00 7.44
CA LEU A 69 2.28 2.02 6.54
C LEU A 69 3.23 2.40 5.41
N ALA A 70 4.51 2.60 5.70
CA ALA A 70 5.51 2.95 4.68
C ALA A 70 5.64 1.84 3.63
N GLN A 71 5.66 0.57 4.05
CA GLN A 71 5.64 -0.57 3.13
C GLN A 71 4.35 -0.60 2.30
N GLY A 72 3.20 -0.45 2.94
CA GLY A 72 1.92 -0.43 2.23
C GLY A 72 1.84 0.69 1.18
N LEU A 73 2.28 1.89 1.52
CA LEU A 73 2.37 3.02 0.58
C LEU A 73 3.28 2.72 -0.61
N LEU A 74 4.48 2.18 -0.33
CA LEU A 74 5.50 1.91 -1.34
C LEU A 74 5.09 0.75 -2.26
N GLU A 75 4.68 -0.38 -1.69
CA GLU A 75 4.41 -1.62 -2.43
C GLU A 75 3.12 -1.56 -3.24
N SER A 76 2.12 -0.80 -2.76
CA SER A 76 0.82 -0.67 -3.42
C SER A 76 0.71 0.53 -4.37
N SER A 77 1.77 1.33 -4.53
CA SER A 77 1.68 2.64 -5.21
C SER A 77 0.55 3.48 -4.62
N VAL A 78 0.58 3.65 -3.28
CA VAL A 78 -0.46 4.40 -2.54
C VAL A 78 -1.86 3.78 -2.72
N GLY A 79 -1.94 2.45 -2.81
CA GLY A 79 -3.19 1.73 -3.04
C GLY A 79 -3.70 1.78 -4.49
N GLN A 80 -2.93 2.32 -5.44
CA GLN A 80 -3.35 2.48 -6.83
C GLN A 80 -2.81 1.39 -7.77
N SER A 81 -1.96 0.49 -7.29
CA SER A 81 -1.50 -0.63 -8.13
C SER A 81 -2.67 -1.56 -8.48
N LYS A 82 -2.61 -2.18 -9.67
CA LYS A 82 -3.63 -3.18 -10.06
C LYS A 82 -3.78 -4.28 -9.01
N MET A 83 -2.69 -4.69 -8.40
CA MET A 83 -2.70 -5.72 -7.36
C MET A 83 -3.45 -5.26 -6.10
N ALA A 84 -3.28 -4.01 -5.69
CA ALA A 84 -4.03 -3.44 -4.56
C ALA A 84 -5.52 -3.29 -4.90
N LEU A 85 -5.87 -2.85 -6.11
CA LEU A 85 -7.25 -2.59 -6.53
C LEU A 85 -8.04 -3.87 -6.83
N GLU A 86 -7.42 -4.86 -7.49
CA GLU A 86 -8.11 -6.05 -8.00
C GLU A 86 -7.97 -7.26 -7.06
N ALA A 87 -6.91 -7.28 -6.24
CA ALA A 87 -6.62 -8.39 -5.35
C ALA A 87 -6.56 -8.00 -3.87
N ASN A 88 -6.78 -6.74 -3.51
CA ASN A 88 -6.59 -6.20 -2.16
C ASN A 88 -5.20 -6.51 -1.56
N ASN A 89 -4.21 -6.79 -2.40
CA ASN A 89 -2.87 -7.17 -1.99
C ASN A 89 -1.94 -5.95 -2.01
N HIS A 90 -1.80 -5.31 -0.87
CA HIS A 90 -1.04 -4.08 -0.70
C HIS A 90 0.48 -4.29 -0.55
N PHE A 91 0.93 -5.53 -0.34
CA PHE A 91 2.34 -5.84 -0.05
C PHE A 91 3.00 -6.75 -1.09
N GLY A 92 2.27 -7.14 -2.12
CA GLY A 92 2.80 -8.00 -3.17
C GLY A 92 3.16 -9.40 -2.67
N ILE A 93 2.43 -9.94 -1.69
CA ILE A 93 2.71 -11.27 -1.15
C ILE A 93 2.32 -12.33 -2.15
N LYS A 94 3.29 -13.21 -2.46
CA LYS A 94 3.10 -14.32 -3.40
C LYS A 94 2.33 -15.48 -2.76
N ALA A 95 1.63 -16.23 -3.59
CA ALA A 95 0.75 -17.34 -3.19
C ALA A 95 1.48 -18.66 -2.90
N TYR A 96 2.73 -18.61 -2.39
CA TYR A 96 3.41 -19.82 -1.93
C TYR A 96 2.68 -20.40 -0.71
N HIS A 97 2.33 -21.69 -0.78
CA HIS A 97 1.61 -22.39 0.30
C HIS A 97 0.31 -21.67 0.74
N TRP A 98 -0.37 -21.05 -0.23
CA TRP A 98 -1.61 -20.31 -0.02
C TRP A 98 -2.81 -21.14 -0.46
N SER A 99 -3.82 -21.26 0.41
CA SER A 99 -5.06 -22.01 0.14
C SER A 99 -6.23 -21.11 -0.35
N GLY A 100 -6.05 -19.78 -0.30
CA GLY A 100 -7.05 -18.82 -0.73
C GLY A 100 -7.00 -18.54 -2.24
N GLU A 101 -7.78 -17.53 -2.67
CA GLU A 101 -7.79 -17.10 -4.07
C GLU A 101 -6.43 -16.54 -4.51
N VAL A 102 -6.11 -16.73 -5.78
CA VAL A 102 -4.86 -16.30 -6.40
C VAL A 102 -5.14 -15.26 -7.49
N TYR A 103 -4.40 -14.17 -7.45
CA TYR A 103 -4.40 -13.14 -8.49
C TYR A 103 -3.24 -13.37 -9.46
N GLY A 104 -3.55 -13.29 -10.76
CA GLY A 104 -2.60 -13.55 -11.83
C GLY A 104 -2.45 -15.03 -12.14
N GLN A 105 -1.98 -15.33 -13.36
CA GLN A 105 -1.84 -16.71 -13.82
C GLN A 105 -0.69 -17.42 -13.13
N CYS A 106 -0.98 -18.61 -12.63
CA CYS A 106 0.02 -19.62 -12.31
C CYS A 106 0.46 -20.25 -13.64
N ASP A 107 1.47 -19.66 -14.29
CA ASP A 107 2.05 -20.29 -15.50
C ASP A 107 2.84 -21.52 -15.08
N SER A 108 2.70 -22.60 -15.87
CA SER A 108 3.34 -23.91 -15.69
C SER A 108 4.88 -23.87 -15.60
N LEU A 109 5.50 -22.72 -15.82
CA LEU A 109 6.95 -22.47 -15.77
C LEU A 109 7.45 -21.80 -14.47
N ARG A 110 6.83 -22.09 -13.32
CA ARG A 110 7.27 -21.64 -11.97
C ARG A 110 6.91 -20.17 -11.60
N GLN A 111 5.98 -19.53 -12.26
CA GLN A 111 5.48 -18.24 -11.81
C GLN A 111 4.32 -18.42 -10.83
N VAL A 112 4.63 -18.35 -9.55
CA VAL A 112 3.59 -18.33 -8.50
C VAL A 112 2.85 -17.00 -8.58
N GLY A 113 1.51 -17.04 -8.63
CA GLY A 113 0.66 -15.87 -8.56
C GLY A 113 0.76 -15.15 -7.19
N TYR A 114 -0.07 -14.16 -7.00
CA TYR A 114 -0.11 -13.38 -5.77
C TYR A 114 -1.36 -13.75 -4.97
N ARG A 115 -1.29 -13.64 -3.64
CA ARG A 115 -2.44 -13.84 -2.78
C ARG A 115 -3.51 -12.80 -3.09
N LYS A 116 -4.77 -13.23 -3.16
CA LYS A 116 -5.93 -12.34 -3.27
C LYS A 116 -6.71 -12.41 -1.98
N TYR A 117 -7.08 -11.24 -1.47
CA TYR A 117 -7.75 -11.09 -0.19
C TYR A 117 -9.18 -10.59 -0.37
N GLY A 118 -10.03 -10.88 0.61
CA GLY A 118 -11.40 -10.38 0.65
C GLY A 118 -11.46 -8.88 0.90
N THR A 119 -10.58 -8.38 1.77
CA THR A 119 -10.44 -6.96 2.11
C THR A 119 -8.98 -6.52 2.09
N PRO A 120 -8.70 -5.21 1.93
CA PRO A 120 -7.34 -4.68 2.10
C PRO A 120 -6.75 -5.00 3.48
N GLU A 121 -7.56 -4.92 4.53
CA GLU A 121 -7.16 -5.19 5.92
C GLU A 121 -6.63 -6.63 6.10
N ASP A 122 -7.20 -7.59 5.37
CA ASP A 122 -6.71 -8.97 5.38
C ASP A 122 -5.27 -9.05 4.86
N SER A 123 -4.92 -8.22 3.86
CA SER A 123 -3.54 -8.16 3.37
C SER A 123 -2.57 -7.58 4.38
N PHE A 124 -3.01 -6.61 5.21
CA PHE A 124 -2.21 -6.07 6.31
C PHE A 124 -1.98 -7.12 7.41
N LEU A 125 -3.02 -7.87 7.74
CA LEU A 125 -2.92 -8.94 8.73
C LEU A 125 -1.99 -10.06 8.25
N ASP A 126 -2.15 -10.50 7.01
CA ASP A 126 -1.30 -11.54 6.42
C ASP A 126 0.16 -11.07 6.27
N HIS A 127 0.38 -9.79 5.92
CA HIS A 127 1.70 -9.20 5.92
C HIS A 127 2.35 -9.23 7.32
N ALA A 128 1.59 -8.91 8.36
CA ALA A 128 2.08 -8.99 9.72
C ALA A 128 2.47 -10.44 10.09
N GLN A 129 1.65 -11.42 9.74
CA GLN A 129 1.97 -12.84 9.94
C GLN A 129 3.19 -13.28 9.12
N PHE A 130 3.31 -12.80 7.88
CA PHE A 130 4.45 -13.07 7.01
C PHE A 130 5.77 -12.58 7.62
N LEU A 131 5.78 -11.40 8.23
CA LEU A 131 6.95 -10.87 8.92
C LEU A 131 7.25 -11.57 10.25
N ARG A 132 6.33 -12.37 10.81
CA ARG A 132 6.60 -13.25 11.97
C ARG A 132 7.36 -14.51 11.58
N GLY A 133 7.55 -14.74 10.30
CA GLY A 133 8.31 -15.89 9.82
C GLY A 133 9.77 -15.89 10.30
N PRO A 134 10.42 -17.07 10.43
CA PRO A 134 11.78 -17.21 10.99
C PRO A 134 12.83 -16.32 10.33
N ARG A 135 12.66 -16.07 9.03
CA ARG A 135 13.55 -15.21 8.24
C ARG A 135 13.67 -13.78 8.78
N TYR A 136 12.63 -13.28 9.43
CA TYR A 136 12.51 -11.92 9.92
C TYR A 136 12.68 -11.81 11.43
N SER A 137 13.02 -12.92 12.12
CA SER A 137 13.11 -12.95 13.59
C SER A 137 14.08 -11.93 14.19
N ILE A 138 15.15 -11.60 13.46
CA ILE A 138 16.15 -10.59 13.88
C ILE A 138 15.54 -9.19 14.02
N LEU A 139 14.48 -8.86 13.28
CA LEU A 139 13.84 -7.55 13.32
C LEU A 139 13.26 -7.24 14.70
N TYR A 140 12.82 -8.26 15.43
CA TYR A 140 12.19 -8.14 16.74
C TYR A 140 13.18 -7.86 17.88
N GLN A 141 14.47 -7.72 17.57
CA GLN A 141 15.50 -7.24 18.49
C GLN A 141 15.59 -5.70 18.48
N PHE A 142 15.03 -5.04 17.46
CA PHE A 142 15.00 -3.59 17.38
C PHE A 142 13.81 -3.03 18.14
N ASP A 143 13.99 -1.87 18.76
CA ASP A 143 12.88 -1.13 19.35
C ASP A 143 11.85 -0.74 18.26
N VAL A 144 10.55 -0.73 18.60
CA VAL A 144 9.49 -0.35 17.67
C VAL A 144 9.59 1.10 17.20
N THR A 145 10.30 1.96 17.95
CA THR A 145 10.58 3.34 17.56
C THR A 145 11.77 3.47 16.62
N ASP A 146 12.63 2.44 16.50
CA ASP A 146 13.82 2.43 15.64
C ASP A 146 13.47 2.00 14.21
N TYR A 147 12.65 2.82 13.53
CA TYR A 147 12.25 2.56 12.16
C TYR A 147 13.43 2.45 11.18
N ARG A 148 14.60 3.03 11.50
CA ARG A 148 15.79 2.96 10.64
C ARG A 148 16.39 1.57 10.65
N SER A 149 16.59 0.99 11.82
CA SER A 149 17.07 -0.39 11.95
C SER A 149 16.06 -1.39 11.38
N TRP A 150 14.76 -1.15 11.59
CA TRP A 150 13.71 -1.95 10.96
C TRP A 150 13.78 -1.91 9.43
N ALA A 151 13.89 -0.72 8.84
CA ALA A 151 13.98 -0.56 7.38
C ALA A 151 15.21 -1.26 6.80
N GLN A 152 16.38 -1.09 7.44
CA GLN A 152 17.61 -1.76 7.02
C GLN A 152 17.49 -3.27 7.19
N GLY A 153 17.01 -3.74 8.33
CA GLY A 153 16.84 -5.16 8.62
C GLY A 153 15.89 -5.87 7.65
N LEU A 154 14.80 -5.21 7.22
CA LEU A 154 13.91 -5.75 6.20
C LEU A 154 14.66 -6.06 4.90
N ARG A 155 15.54 -5.15 4.44
CA ARG A 155 16.37 -5.38 3.27
C ARG A 155 17.35 -6.53 3.51
N ASP A 156 18.03 -6.53 4.64
CA ASP A 156 19.06 -7.54 4.97
C ASP A 156 18.44 -8.93 5.12
N CYS A 157 17.21 -9.01 5.62
CA CYS A 157 16.39 -10.23 5.57
C CYS A 157 15.90 -10.59 4.15
N GLY A 158 16.18 -9.75 3.14
CA GLY A 158 15.81 -9.97 1.74
C GLY A 158 14.31 -9.80 1.47
N TYR A 159 13.64 -8.89 2.18
CA TYR A 159 12.27 -8.48 1.84
C TYR A 159 12.25 -7.83 0.45
N ALA A 160 13.24 -7.00 0.16
CA ALA A 160 13.45 -6.38 -1.14
C ALA A 160 14.91 -6.50 -1.59
N GLU A 161 15.12 -6.62 -2.91
CA GLU A 161 16.45 -6.69 -3.52
C GLU A 161 17.04 -5.28 -3.78
N ASP A 162 16.20 -4.26 -3.77
CA ASP A 162 16.59 -2.87 -4.01
C ASP A 162 17.46 -2.33 -2.88
N VAL A 163 18.70 -1.93 -3.22
CA VAL A 163 19.65 -1.34 -2.25
C VAL A 163 19.11 -0.06 -1.61
N ASN A 164 18.23 0.67 -2.29
CA ASN A 164 17.62 1.90 -1.81
C ASN A 164 16.31 1.67 -1.01
N TYR A 165 15.92 0.42 -0.81
CA TYR A 165 14.68 0.10 -0.11
C TYR A 165 14.59 0.74 1.28
N PRO A 166 15.62 0.64 2.15
CA PRO A 166 15.61 1.30 3.45
C PRO A 166 15.41 2.81 3.33
N THR A 167 16.15 3.46 2.43
CA THR A 167 16.06 4.91 2.20
C THR A 167 14.65 5.33 1.76
N LYS A 168 14.01 4.54 0.89
CA LYS A 168 12.62 4.80 0.45
C LYS A 168 11.64 4.74 1.62
N LEU A 169 11.74 3.73 2.47
CA LEU A 169 10.90 3.59 3.66
C LEU A 169 11.13 4.76 4.64
N ILE A 170 12.39 5.05 4.96
CA ILE A 170 12.77 6.13 5.86
C ILE A 170 12.24 7.48 5.37
N ASN A 171 12.39 7.78 4.07
CA ASN A 171 11.88 9.01 3.48
C ASN A 171 10.36 9.14 3.63
N ILE A 172 9.61 8.06 3.39
CA ILE A 172 8.15 8.06 3.58
C ILE A 172 7.81 8.30 5.06
N ILE A 173 8.46 7.58 5.97
CA ILE A 173 8.23 7.69 7.41
C ILE A 173 8.49 9.11 7.90
N GLU A 174 9.58 9.73 7.45
CA GLU A 174 9.97 11.07 7.87
C GLU A 174 9.15 12.17 7.20
N GLN A 175 8.80 12.01 5.92
CA GLN A 175 7.99 12.97 5.17
C GLN A 175 6.57 13.10 5.73
N TYR A 176 6.00 11.98 6.19
CA TYR A 176 4.63 11.93 6.71
C TYR A 176 4.58 11.75 8.24
N GLU A 177 5.72 11.90 8.91
CA GLU A 177 5.86 11.84 10.37
C GLU A 177 5.26 10.55 10.98
N LEU A 178 5.34 9.43 10.24
CA LEU A 178 4.75 8.16 10.67
C LEU A 178 5.40 7.62 11.95
N TYR A 179 6.63 8.01 12.27
CA TYR A 179 7.32 7.68 13.51
C TYR A 179 6.52 8.09 14.77
N ALA A 180 5.70 9.14 14.67
CA ALA A 180 4.86 9.56 15.78
C ALA A 180 3.81 8.52 16.19
N LEU A 181 3.42 7.63 15.28
CA LEU A 181 2.47 6.54 15.56
C LEU A 181 3.03 5.51 16.56
N ASN A 182 4.34 5.34 16.59
CA ASN A 182 5.05 4.43 17.48
C ASN A 182 5.52 5.09 18.77
N GLY A 183 5.08 6.31 19.08
CA GLY A 183 5.62 7.12 20.17
C GLY A 183 7.06 7.58 19.93
N GLY A 184 7.56 7.42 18.71
CA GLY A 184 8.89 7.83 18.28
C GLY A 184 8.97 9.30 17.90
N HIS A 185 10.19 9.74 17.65
CA HIS A 185 10.53 11.06 17.12
C HIS A 185 11.53 10.88 15.97
N ARG A 186 11.79 11.94 15.24
CA ARG A 186 12.79 11.88 14.17
C ARG A 186 14.17 11.61 14.76
N MET A 187 14.84 10.56 14.32
CA MET A 187 16.05 10.06 14.97
C MET A 187 17.32 10.89 14.70
N ASP A 188 17.28 11.83 13.75
CA ASP A 188 18.48 12.61 13.37
C ASP A 188 18.42 14.12 13.69
N GLY A 189 17.32 14.60 14.28
CA GLY A 189 17.14 16.02 14.61
C GLY A 189 17.10 16.96 13.40
N THR A 190 17.13 16.44 12.16
CA THR A 190 17.13 17.23 10.95
C THR A 190 15.70 17.58 10.50
N LYS A 191 15.55 18.71 9.79
CA LYS A 191 14.26 19.12 9.21
C LYS A 191 13.83 18.15 8.08
N PRO A 192 12.51 18.06 7.78
CA PRO A 192 11.99 17.21 6.69
C PRO A 192 12.78 17.43 5.40
N VAL A 193 13.17 16.34 4.75
CA VAL A 193 13.75 16.43 3.40
C VAL A 193 12.71 17.07 2.51
N ARG A 194 13.04 18.22 1.90
CA ARG A 194 12.17 18.87 0.91
C ARG A 194 11.75 17.86 -0.13
N GLN A 195 10.47 17.91 -0.50
CA GLN A 195 9.88 17.09 -1.55
C GLN A 195 10.84 16.94 -2.72
N ILE A 196 11.34 15.75 -2.93
CA ILE A 196 11.92 15.38 -4.21
C ILE A 196 10.70 15.14 -5.10
N GLU A 197 10.41 16.11 -5.95
CA GLU A 197 9.47 15.94 -7.06
C GLU A 197 10.06 14.84 -7.96
N THR A 198 9.55 13.64 -7.80
CA THR A 198 9.85 12.54 -8.71
C THR A 198 8.65 12.35 -9.62
N ASP A 199 8.66 13.08 -10.73
CA ASP A 199 7.67 12.99 -11.81
C ASP A 199 7.72 11.68 -12.62
N ASN A 200 8.34 10.61 -12.09
CA ASN A 200 8.59 9.38 -12.84
C ASN A 200 8.05 8.10 -12.20
N ASP A 201 7.12 8.18 -11.21
CA ASP A 201 6.76 7.00 -10.41
C ASP A 201 5.76 6.03 -11.06
N GLU A 202 5.04 6.44 -12.10
CA GLU A 202 4.10 5.54 -12.75
C GLU A 202 4.79 4.41 -13.55
N GLN A 203 5.98 4.71 -14.12
CA GLN A 203 6.80 3.71 -14.82
C GLN A 203 7.70 2.87 -13.89
N THR A 204 7.97 3.33 -12.65
CA THR A 204 8.86 2.62 -11.72
C THR A 204 8.18 1.46 -11.01
N SER A 205 6.87 1.54 -10.70
CA SER A 205 6.14 0.45 -10.06
C SER A 205 6.08 -0.79 -10.95
N ASP A 206 5.69 -0.64 -12.22
CA ASP A 206 5.66 -1.76 -13.17
C ASP A 206 7.07 -2.26 -13.51
N ARG A 207 8.06 -1.36 -13.60
CA ARG A 207 9.45 -1.70 -13.83
C ARG A 207 10.07 -2.43 -12.64
N TRP A 208 9.67 -2.10 -11.40
CA TRP A 208 10.16 -2.75 -10.18
C TRP A 208 9.65 -4.19 -10.08
N HIS A 209 8.37 -4.41 -10.37
CA HIS A 209 7.80 -5.76 -10.43
C HIS A 209 8.40 -6.61 -11.56
N HIS A 210 8.75 -6.00 -12.72
CA HIS A 210 9.45 -6.67 -13.82
C HIS A 210 10.94 -6.92 -13.56
N ARG A 211 11.64 -6.02 -12.83
CA ARG A 211 13.05 -6.21 -12.47
C ARG A 211 13.21 -7.34 -11.46
N LYS A 212 12.32 -7.43 -10.47
CA LYS A 212 12.26 -8.56 -9.51
C LYS A 212 12.12 -9.93 -10.21
N ARG A 213 11.61 -9.94 -11.45
CA ARG A 213 11.52 -11.15 -12.29
C ARG A 213 12.84 -11.49 -13.02
N ARG A 214 13.60 -10.48 -13.46
CA ARG A 214 14.77 -10.69 -14.33
C ARG A 214 16.03 -11.04 -13.55
N ASP A 215 16.22 -10.48 -12.35
CA ASP A 215 17.46 -10.70 -11.58
C ASP A 215 17.43 -12.06 -10.85
N ARG A 216 16.25 -12.61 -10.56
CA ARG A 216 16.11 -13.95 -9.97
C ARG A 216 16.50 -15.10 -10.92
N SER A 217 16.60 -14.83 -12.22
CA SER A 217 17.05 -15.83 -13.22
C SER A 217 18.58 -15.91 -13.35
N LYS A 218 19.31 -14.94 -12.79
CA LYS A 218 20.77 -14.85 -12.90
C LYS A 218 21.56 -15.24 -11.66
N SER A 219 20.89 -15.41 -10.51
CA SER A 219 21.55 -15.78 -9.24
C SER A 219 21.06 -17.15 -8.75
N GLN A 220 21.41 -18.22 -9.48
CA GLN A 220 21.44 -19.55 -8.89
C GLN A 220 22.90 -19.93 -8.68
N PRO A 221 23.40 -20.03 -7.44
CA PRO A 221 24.52 -20.87 -7.15
C PRO A 221 24.05 -22.33 -7.23
N GLU A 222 24.80 -23.16 -7.89
CA GLU A 222 24.71 -24.61 -7.91
C GLU A 222 24.68 -25.14 -6.47
N VAL A 223 23.50 -25.48 -5.93
CA VAL A 223 23.39 -26.12 -4.61
C VAL A 223 23.55 -27.60 -4.80
N THR A 224 24.73 -28.07 -4.46
CA THR A 224 25.06 -29.48 -4.22
C THR A 224 24.00 -30.14 -3.35
N GLN A 225 23.49 -31.26 -3.83
CA GLN A 225 22.56 -32.14 -3.14
C GLN A 225 23.14 -32.60 -1.80
N LYS A 226 22.72 -32.03 -0.67
CA LYS A 226 22.72 -32.66 0.66
C LYS A 226 21.92 -31.81 1.66
N ALA A 227 20.64 -32.03 1.73
CA ALA A 227 19.83 -31.89 2.94
C ALA A 227 18.45 -32.48 2.65
N LYS A 228 18.35 -33.78 2.81
CA LYS A 228 17.09 -34.53 2.91
C LYS A 228 16.72 -34.53 4.39
N GLN A 229 15.48 -34.25 4.67
CA GLN A 229 14.77 -34.38 5.96
C GLN A 229 14.82 -33.19 6.91
N GLU A 230 13.89 -32.23 6.66
CA GLU A 230 13.10 -31.65 7.74
C GLU A 230 11.71 -31.33 7.16
N GLN A 231 10.68 -31.96 7.73
CA GLN A 231 9.29 -31.75 7.32
C GLN A 231 8.83 -30.39 7.78
N PRO A 232 8.20 -29.57 6.93
CA PRO A 232 7.62 -28.32 7.38
C PRO A 232 6.36 -28.60 8.19
N GLN A 233 6.27 -27.98 9.37
CA GLN A 233 5.07 -27.95 10.17
C GLN A 233 3.91 -27.35 9.36
N THR A 234 2.83 -28.10 9.28
CA THR A 234 1.59 -27.69 8.64
C THR A 234 0.95 -26.53 9.41
N TYR A 235 0.84 -25.39 8.78
CA TYR A 235 0.07 -24.25 9.28
C TYR A 235 -1.42 -24.57 9.22
N THR A 236 -2.08 -24.61 10.37
CA THR A 236 -3.53 -24.71 10.49
C THR A 236 -4.11 -23.31 10.67
N PRO A 237 -5.00 -22.82 9.79
CA PRO A 237 -5.67 -21.55 10.01
C PRO A 237 -6.56 -21.62 11.25
N LEU A 238 -6.48 -20.64 12.14
CA LEU A 238 -7.36 -20.52 13.30
C LEU A 238 -8.81 -20.38 12.82
N ARG A 239 -9.63 -21.38 13.15
CA ARG A 239 -11.07 -21.34 12.98
C ARG A 239 -11.64 -20.22 13.83
N GLN A 240 -12.45 -19.35 13.23
CA GLN A 240 -13.25 -18.36 13.95
C GLN A 240 -14.09 -19.05 15.02
N GLY A 241 -14.01 -18.51 16.25
CA GLY A 241 -14.61 -19.09 17.45
C GLY A 241 -16.11 -19.28 17.31
N GLN A 242 -16.55 -20.49 17.55
CA GLN A 242 -17.90 -20.77 18.02
C GLN A 242 -17.99 -20.33 19.48
N VAL A 243 -18.84 -19.32 19.72
CA VAL A 243 -19.31 -18.99 21.06
C VAL A 243 -20.13 -20.16 21.56
N GLY A 244 -19.55 -20.91 22.48
CA GLY A 244 -20.23 -21.98 23.19
C GLY A 244 -21.22 -21.39 24.20
N SER A 245 -22.50 -21.59 23.97
CA SER A 245 -23.57 -21.44 24.95
C SER A 245 -23.39 -22.49 26.04
N SER A 246 -23.05 -22.08 27.25
CA SER A 246 -23.23 -22.89 28.45
C SER A 246 -24.70 -22.85 28.84
N ALA A 247 -25.38 -23.94 28.66
CA ALA A 247 -26.67 -24.20 29.35
C ALA A 247 -26.35 -24.98 30.62
N ASP A 248 -26.76 -24.40 31.73
CA ASP A 248 -26.88 -25.08 33.03
C ASP A 248 -27.84 -26.27 32.91
N ASN A 249 -27.51 -27.37 33.58
CA ASN A 249 -28.49 -28.24 34.23
C ASN A 249 -27.79 -29.12 35.27
N ASP A 250 -28.32 -28.96 36.50
CA ASP A 250 -28.35 -29.86 37.66
C ASP A 250 -27.10 -30.60 38.09
#